data_b9744a7021669fc96291ae2b36fad482
#
_entry.id   b9744a7021669fc96291ae2b36fad482
#
_cell.length_a   1.000
_cell.length_b   1.000
_cell.length_c   1.000
_cell.angle_alpha   90.00
_cell.angle_beta   90.00
_cell.angle_gamma   90.00
#
_symmetry.space_group_name_H-M   'P 1'
#
loop_
_entity.id
_entity.type
_entity.pdbx_description
1 polymer ?
#
loop_
_entity_poly.entity_id
_entity_poly.type
_entity_poly.pdbx_seq_one_letter_code
_entity_poly.pdbx_strand_id
1 'polypeptide(L)'
;CDNCCSYCIIPQLRGPYTSRPYDEVMAEARSLAAHGTKELIVVAQDTTRYGEDLTGKLLLPQLLRDLNELEGIEWIRVMYLYPNNFTDDLIAAFAECDKVCKYIDIPLQHASDRLLESMNRYDTRAQVEELLAKLRERIPGITIRTTFIVGFPGETDEDFAELMDFVEKQRFENAGVFQYSQEEGTVAGAMENQIEPEVKENRYHELMALQAGISEEIHQEREDEELDVIVEGFDEENPALAVGRSYHEAPDIDGNIFIENAAELEVGQMVRVRILQGFTYEMVAELV
;
A
#
# COMPACT_ATOMS: atom_id res chain seq x y z
N CYS A 1 15.22 8.89 3.52
CA CYS A 1 14.56 9.22 2.26
C CYS A 1 15.10 10.54 1.72
N ASP A 2 15.43 10.62 0.42
CA ASP A 2 16.00 11.81 -0.23
C ASP A 2 15.03 12.45 -1.23
N ASN A 3 13.76 12.06 -1.22
CA ASN A 3 12.76 12.56 -2.18
C ASN A 3 12.40 14.04 -1.93
N CYS A 4 12.73 14.61 -0.76
CA CYS A 4 12.57 16.02 -0.43
C CYS A 4 11.17 16.60 -0.73
N CYS A 5 10.11 15.81 -0.54
CA CYS A 5 8.73 16.28 -0.68
C CYS A 5 8.51 17.52 0.19
N SER A 6 7.87 18.58 -0.34
CA SER A 6 7.77 19.90 0.32
C SER A 6 7.01 19.88 1.64
N TYR A 7 6.17 18.88 1.87
CA TYR A 7 5.37 18.69 3.09
C TYR A 7 6.06 17.80 4.14
N CYS A 8 7.20 17.17 3.81
CA CYS A 8 7.75 16.08 4.61
C CYS A 8 8.98 16.51 5.40
N ILE A 9 8.96 16.26 6.72
CA ILE A 9 10.07 16.54 7.62
C ILE A 9 11.04 15.35 7.76
N ILE A 10 10.72 14.18 7.22
CA ILE A 10 11.49 12.93 7.40
C ILE A 10 12.97 13.06 7.00
N PRO A 11 13.35 13.71 5.86
CA PRO A 11 14.76 13.87 5.52
C PRO A 11 15.57 14.60 6.60
N GLN A 12 14.98 15.56 7.30
CA GLN A 12 15.63 16.29 8.38
C GLN A 12 15.75 15.43 9.66
N LEU A 13 14.75 14.58 9.95
CA LEU A 13 14.72 13.74 11.15
C LEU A 13 15.56 12.47 11.02
N ARG A 14 15.55 11.84 9.83
CA ARG A 14 16.19 10.54 9.59
C ARG A 14 17.52 10.64 8.85
N GLY A 15 17.82 11.79 8.25
CA GLY A 15 19.04 11.99 7.45
C GLY A 15 18.93 11.35 6.04
N PRO A 16 20.08 11.18 5.36
CA PRO A 16 20.14 10.66 4.01
C PRO A 16 19.65 9.22 3.92
N TYR A 17 19.24 8.83 2.73
CA TYR A 17 18.86 7.46 2.42
C TYR A 17 20.02 6.50 2.71
N THR A 18 19.74 5.42 3.43
CA THR A 18 20.75 4.43 3.81
C THR A 18 20.12 3.04 3.78
N SER A 19 20.59 2.20 2.87
CA SER A 19 20.19 0.80 2.75
C SER A 19 20.93 -0.07 3.76
N ARG A 20 20.26 -1.07 4.29
CA ARG A 20 20.91 -2.15 5.02
C ARG A 20 21.70 -3.03 4.03
N PRO A 21 22.88 -3.55 4.42
CA PRO A 21 23.64 -4.48 3.59
C PRO A 21 22.79 -5.69 3.17
N TYR A 22 22.91 -6.09 1.91
CA TYR A 22 22.10 -7.15 1.31
C TYR A 22 22.20 -8.47 2.10
N ASP A 23 23.44 -8.88 2.45
CA ASP A 23 23.66 -10.13 3.19
C ASP A 23 23.04 -10.12 4.60
N GLU A 24 22.98 -8.95 5.24
CA GLU A 24 22.33 -8.78 6.54
C GLU A 24 20.81 -8.95 6.43
N VAL A 25 20.19 -8.36 5.41
CA VAL A 25 18.75 -8.50 5.14
C VAL A 25 18.40 -9.96 4.87
N MET A 26 19.19 -10.65 4.04
CA MET A 26 19.00 -12.07 3.74
C MET A 26 19.24 -12.97 4.94
N ALA A 27 20.22 -12.64 5.80
CA ALA A 27 20.47 -13.40 7.03
C ALA A 27 19.31 -13.28 8.03
N GLU A 28 18.77 -12.07 8.18
CA GLU A 28 17.58 -11.84 9.02
C GLU A 28 16.35 -12.58 8.48
N ALA A 29 16.08 -12.48 7.18
CA ALA A 29 14.97 -13.17 6.55
C ALA A 29 15.04 -14.70 6.76
N ARG A 30 16.23 -15.31 6.60
CA ARG A 30 16.44 -16.75 6.91
C ARG A 30 16.20 -17.06 8.38
N SER A 31 16.64 -16.19 9.28
CA SER A 31 16.40 -16.37 10.71
C SER A 31 14.90 -16.31 11.05
N LEU A 32 14.17 -15.35 10.49
CA LEU A 32 12.73 -15.24 10.68
C LEU A 32 11.99 -16.48 10.14
N ALA A 33 12.34 -16.93 8.94
CA ALA A 33 11.80 -18.16 8.35
C ALA A 33 12.02 -19.38 9.25
N ALA A 34 13.25 -19.55 9.79
CA ALA A 34 13.58 -20.64 10.70
C ALA A 34 12.82 -20.60 12.04
N HIS A 35 12.31 -19.43 12.45
CA HIS A 35 11.47 -19.25 13.62
C HIS A 35 9.95 -19.31 13.34
N GLY A 36 9.56 -19.66 12.11
CA GLY A 36 8.17 -19.92 11.76
C GLY A 36 7.39 -18.71 11.27
N THR A 37 8.06 -17.57 10.96
CA THR A 37 7.43 -16.42 10.32
C THR A 37 6.82 -16.82 8.99
N LYS A 38 5.56 -16.47 8.75
CA LYS A 38 4.82 -16.79 7.53
C LYS A 38 4.87 -15.67 6.50
N GLU A 39 4.83 -14.44 6.92
CA GLU A 39 4.90 -13.26 6.06
C GLU A 39 6.08 -12.37 6.41
N LEU A 40 6.83 -11.97 5.38
CA LEU A 40 7.85 -10.92 5.48
C LEU A 40 7.30 -9.62 4.90
N ILE A 41 7.40 -8.55 5.67
CA ILE A 41 7.04 -7.20 5.20
C ILE A 41 8.33 -6.40 4.98
N VAL A 42 8.62 -6.10 3.72
CA VAL A 42 9.77 -5.29 3.32
C VAL A 42 9.39 -3.82 3.38
N VAL A 43 10.02 -3.08 4.28
CA VAL A 43 9.65 -1.69 4.61
C VAL A 43 10.86 -0.77 4.56
N ALA A 44 10.69 0.40 3.93
CA ALA A 44 11.61 1.53 3.98
C ALA A 44 10.82 2.83 3.82
N GLN A 45 11.48 3.99 3.83
CA GLN A 45 10.84 5.27 3.48
C GLN A 45 10.60 5.41 1.95
N ASP A 46 11.36 4.68 1.16
CA ASP A 46 11.23 4.48 -0.27
C ASP A 46 11.89 3.15 -0.61
N THR A 47 11.10 2.10 -0.68
CA THR A 47 11.62 0.73 -0.85
C THR A 47 12.13 0.50 -2.28
N THR A 48 11.62 1.23 -3.26
CA THR A 48 12.03 1.10 -4.68
C THR A 48 13.52 1.40 -4.90
N ARG A 49 14.13 2.23 -4.04
CA ARG A 49 15.54 2.63 -4.16
C ARG A 49 16.51 1.70 -3.43
N TYR A 50 16.04 0.62 -2.85
CA TYR A 50 16.91 -0.27 -2.08
C TYR A 50 18.17 -0.67 -2.84
N GLY A 51 19.32 -0.48 -2.20
CA GLY A 51 20.65 -0.85 -2.71
C GLY A 51 21.33 0.18 -3.61
N GLU A 52 20.62 1.23 -4.04
CA GLU A 52 21.19 2.26 -4.91
C GLU A 52 22.42 2.95 -4.29
N ASP A 53 22.34 3.29 -3.00
CA ASP A 53 23.43 3.90 -2.23
C ASP A 53 24.62 2.95 -1.97
N LEU A 54 24.37 1.63 -1.97
CA LEU A 54 25.40 0.62 -1.72
C LEU A 54 26.18 0.25 -3.00
N THR A 55 25.48 0.17 -4.14
CA THR A 55 26.04 -0.45 -5.36
C THR A 55 25.84 0.38 -6.62
N GLY A 56 25.09 1.48 -6.55
CA GLY A 56 24.63 2.25 -7.71
C GLY A 56 23.55 1.54 -8.53
N LYS A 57 22.91 0.49 -8.00
CA LYS A 57 21.84 -0.28 -8.66
C LYS A 57 20.64 -0.45 -7.73
N LEU A 58 19.46 -0.50 -8.32
CA LEU A 58 18.24 -0.85 -7.61
C LEU A 58 18.21 -2.37 -7.37
N LEU A 59 18.34 -2.79 -6.12
CA LEU A 59 18.46 -4.21 -5.74
C LEU A 59 17.15 -4.84 -5.31
N LEU A 60 16.06 -4.09 -5.20
CA LEU A 60 14.76 -4.64 -4.77
C LEU A 60 14.30 -5.82 -5.63
N PRO A 61 14.37 -5.80 -6.98
CA PRO A 61 13.93 -6.94 -7.78
C PRO A 61 14.72 -8.22 -7.48
N GLN A 62 16.05 -8.11 -7.30
CA GLN A 62 16.87 -9.24 -6.93
C GLN A 62 16.56 -9.74 -5.52
N LEU A 63 16.35 -8.81 -4.56
CA LEU A 63 15.98 -9.16 -3.20
C LEU A 63 14.67 -9.94 -3.17
N LEU A 64 13.65 -9.54 -3.92
CA LEU A 64 12.37 -10.23 -3.97
C LEU A 64 12.51 -11.65 -4.52
N ARG A 65 13.31 -11.85 -5.58
CA ARG A 65 13.59 -13.19 -6.11
C ARG A 65 14.31 -14.07 -5.11
N ASP A 66 15.32 -13.54 -4.41
CA ASP A 66 16.09 -14.32 -3.44
C ASP A 66 15.25 -14.62 -2.16
N LEU A 67 14.39 -13.70 -1.74
CA LEU A 67 13.42 -13.94 -0.65
C LEU A 67 12.38 -14.99 -1.04
N ASN A 68 11.96 -15.01 -2.31
CA ASN A 68 11.00 -15.98 -2.85
C ASN A 68 11.49 -17.43 -2.72
N GLU A 69 12.81 -17.66 -2.76
CA GLU A 69 13.42 -18.98 -2.60
C GLU A 69 13.48 -19.48 -1.14
N LEU A 70 13.14 -18.65 -0.16
CA LEU A 70 13.19 -19.03 1.25
C LEU A 70 12.09 -20.04 1.60
N GLU A 71 12.47 -21.19 2.14
CA GLU A 71 11.52 -22.16 2.70
C GLU A 71 10.89 -21.62 3.98
N GLY A 72 9.61 -21.93 4.22
CA GLY A 72 8.86 -21.54 5.41
C GLY A 72 8.19 -20.18 5.36
N ILE A 73 8.60 -19.29 4.42
CA ILE A 73 7.89 -18.06 4.11
C ILE A 73 6.80 -18.35 3.08
N GLU A 74 5.60 -17.87 3.35
CA GLU A 74 4.44 -17.99 2.46
C GLU A 74 4.23 -16.70 1.67
N TRP A 75 4.37 -15.53 2.32
CA TRP A 75 4.15 -14.23 1.73
C TRP A 75 5.32 -13.26 1.93
N ILE A 76 5.54 -12.44 0.90
CA ILE A 76 6.48 -11.33 0.91
C ILE A 76 5.71 -10.09 0.45
N ARG A 77 5.47 -9.15 1.36
CA ARG A 77 4.80 -7.89 1.08
C ARG A 77 5.79 -6.74 1.02
N VAL A 78 5.59 -5.83 0.07
CA VAL A 78 6.44 -4.64 -0.07
C VAL A 78 5.60 -3.40 0.17
N MET A 79 6.06 -2.55 1.07
CA MET A 79 5.39 -1.30 1.43
C MET A 79 6.22 -0.09 1.01
N TYR A 80 5.57 1.06 0.82
CA TYR A 80 6.17 2.36 0.50
C TYR A 80 7.00 2.36 -0.79
N LEU A 81 6.35 2.03 -1.90
CA LEU A 81 6.92 2.10 -3.23
C LEU A 81 6.74 3.50 -3.83
N TYR A 82 7.75 4.01 -4.52
CA TYR A 82 7.67 5.32 -5.14
C TYR A 82 7.51 5.20 -6.68
N PRO A 83 6.60 5.96 -7.33
CA PRO A 83 6.22 5.75 -8.74
C PRO A 83 7.41 5.78 -9.71
N ASN A 84 8.35 6.72 -9.54
CA ASN A 84 9.44 6.99 -10.47
C ASN A 84 10.45 5.84 -10.66
N ASN A 85 10.49 4.88 -9.74
CA ASN A 85 11.48 3.81 -9.76
C ASN A 85 10.90 2.44 -10.11
N PHE A 86 9.68 2.40 -10.65
CA PHE A 86 9.09 1.16 -11.16
C PHE A 86 9.72 0.77 -12.49
N THR A 87 10.78 -0.04 -12.41
CA THR A 87 11.42 -0.63 -13.59
C THR A 87 10.65 -1.84 -14.09
N ASP A 88 10.85 -2.21 -15.36
CA ASP A 88 10.29 -3.46 -15.91
C ASP A 88 10.73 -4.70 -15.14
N ASP A 89 11.96 -4.69 -14.60
CA ASP A 89 12.51 -5.76 -13.77
C ASP A 89 11.79 -5.87 -12.42
N LEU A 90 11.42 -4.74 -11.80
CA LEU A 90 10.62 -4.75 -10.58
C LEU A 90 9.20 -5.28 -10.82
N ILE A 91 8.56 -4.84 -11.91
CA ILE A 91 7.23 -5.33 -12.30
C ILE A 91 7.27 -6.84 -12.58
N ALA A 92 8.33 -7.32 -13.27
CA ALA A 92 8.53 -8.75 -13.51
C ALA A 92 8.72 -9.53 -12.20
N ALA A 93 9.46 -9.01 -11.22
CA ALA A 93 9.63 -9.66 -9.93
C ALA A 93 8.29 -9.81 -9.19
N PHE A 94 7.42 -8.79 -9.20
CA PHE A 94 6.06 -8.90 -8.63
C PHE A 94 5.17 -9.90 -9.38
N ALA A 95 5.33 -10.01 -10.70
CA ALA A 95 4.52 -10.91 -11.51
C ALA A 95 4.95 -12.39 -11.40
N GLU A 96 6.25 -12.64 -11.32
CA GLU A 96 6.87 -13.96 -11.45
C GLU A 96 7.11 -14.66 -10.12
N CYS A 97 7.29 -13.92 -9.02
CA CYS A 97 7.55 -14.49 -7.71
C CYS A 97 6.23 -14.87 -7.02
N ASP A 98 6.01 -16.17 -6.82
CA ASP A 98 4.74 -16.70 -6.30
C ASP A 98 4.43 -16.25 -4.86
N LYS A 99 5.47 -16.05 -4.03
CA LYS A 99 5.32 -15.62 -2.64
C LYS A 99 5.23 -14.10 -2.49
N VAL A 100 5.60 -13.33 -3.52
CA VAL A 100 5.46 -11.88 -3.50
C VAL A 100 3.99 -11.54 -3.66
N CYS A 101 3.40 -10.95 -2.62
CA CYS A 101 2.02 -10.50 -2.66
C CYS A 101 1.80 -9.57 -3.85
N LYS A 102 0.78 -9.85 -4.64
CA LYS A 102 0.34 -8.96 -5.72
C LYS A 102 -0.36 -7.74 -5.14
N TYR A 103 0.38 -7.04 -4.32
CA TYR A 103 -0.05 -5.90 -3.54
C TYR A 103 1.01 -4.81 -3.65
N ILE A 104 0.63 -3.63 -4.08
CA ILE A 104 1.51 -2.48 -4.26
C ILE A 104 0.99 -1.31 -3.42
N ASP A 105 1.78 -0.88 -2.43
CA ASP A 105 1.55 0.34 -1.67
C ASP A 105 2.36 1.49 -2.29
N ILE A 106 1.65 2.38 -2.99
CA ILE A 106 2.22 3.45 -3.79
C ILE A 106 1.56 4.80 -3.44
N PRO A 107 2.09 5.56 -2.48
CA PRO A 107 1.55 6.84 -2.08
C PRO A 107 1.64 7.89 -3.21
N LEU A 108 0.53 8.20 -3.87
CA LEU A 108 0.46 9.14 -5.00
C LEU A 108 0.30 10.60 -4.57
N GLN A 109 -0.31 10.84 -3.43
CA GLN A 109 -0.51 12.11 -2.74
C GLN A 109 -1.57 13.02 -3.38
N HIS A 110 -1.55 13.24 -4.69
CA HIS A 110 -2.52 14.04 -5.43
C HIS A 110 -2.57 13.62 -6.91
N ALA A 111 -3.53 14.19 -7.68
CA ALA A 111 -3.65 13.98 -9.12
C ALA A 111 -3.49 15.26 -9.95
N SER A 112 -3.49 16.45 -9.33
CA SER A 112 -3.22 17.71 -10.03
C SER A 112 -1.72 17.89 -10.23
N ASP A 113 -1.26 18.01 -11.48
CA ASP A 113 0.15 18.20 -11.82
C ASP A 113 0.73 19.43 -11.15
N ARG A 114 -0.04 20.52 -11.07
CA ARG A 114 0.34 21.76 -10.39
C ARG A 114 0.64 21.54 -8.91
N LEU A 115 -0.18 20.75 -8.22
CA LEU A 115 0.04 20.44 -6.81
C LEU A 115 1.17 19.43 -6.62
N LEU A 116 1.30 18.43 -7.48
CA LEU A 116 2.42 17.50 -7.45
C LEU A 116 3.76 18.24 -7.61
N GLU A 117 3.86 19.21 -8.52
CA GLU A 117 5.03 20.07 -8.64
C GLU A 117 5.28 20.88 -7.34
N SER A 118 4.23 21.47 -6.76
CA SER A 118 4.31 22.23 -5.49
C SER A 118 4.70 21.34 -4.30
N MET A 119 4.29 20.07 -4.31
CA MET A 119 4.70 19.02 -3.37
C MET A 119 6.13 18.54 -3.59
N ASN A 120 6.83 19.05 -4.61
CA ASN A 120 8.14 18.56 -5.05
C ASN A 120 8.10 17.07 -5.40
N ARG A 121 7.04 16.64 -6.08
CA ARG A 121 6.90 15.32 -6.67
C ARG A 121 7.15 15.39 -8.16
N TYR A 122 7.83 14.38 -8.68
CA TYR A 122 8.34 14.40 -10.06
C TYR A 122 7.42 13.67 -11.04
N ASP A 123 6.34 13.10 -10.55
CA ASP A 123 5.35 12.39 -11.35
C ASP A 123 4.28 13.36 -11.85
N THR A 124 3.80 13.14 -13.07
CA THR A 124 2.58 13.75 -13.57
C THR A 124 1.43 12.77 -13.50
N ARG A 125 0.18 13.26 -13.49
CA ARG A 125 -1.03 12.44 -13.57
C ARG A 125 -0.94 11.43 -14.71
N ALA A 126 -0.54 11.86 -15.91
CA ALA A 126 -0.45 11.01 -17.08
C ALA A 126 0.57 9.86 -16.89
N GLN A 127 1.73 10.14 -16.30
CA GLN A 127 2.74 9.11 -16.01
C GLN A 127 2.25 8.10 -14.97
N VAL A 128 1.53 8.58 -13.95
CA VAL A 128 0.92 7.70 -12.94
C VAL A 128 -0.15 6.82 -13.57
N GLU A 129 -1.05 7.37 -14.38
CA GLU A 129 -2.09 6.60 -15.08
C GLU A 129 -1.48 5.53 -15.99
N GLU A 130 -0.40 5.84 -16.72
CA GLU A 130 0.34 4.87 -17.53
C GLU A 130 0.97 3.76 -16.67
N LEU A 131 1.59 4.12 -15.54
CA LEU A 131 2.15 3.14 -14.61
C LEU A 131 1.07 2.21 -14.04
N LEU A 132 -0.05 2.76 -13.55
CA LEU A 132 -1.15 1.98 -13.00
C LEU A 132 -1.75 1.01 -14.02
N ALA A 133 -1.94 1.47 -15.28
CA ALA A 133 -2.41 0.62 -16.37
C ALA A 133 -1.42 -0.53 -16.64
N LYS A 134 -0.12 -0.24 -16.70
CA LYS A 134 0.94 -1.22 -16.90
C LYS A 134 1.02 -2.25 -15.76
N LEU A 135 0.85 -1.80 -14.50
CA LEU A 135 0.83 -2.68 -13.33
C LEU A 135 -0.35 -3.67 -13.42
N ARG A 136 -1.55 -3.18 -13.72
CA ARG A 136 -2.75 -4.02 -13.87
C ARG A 136 -2.66 -4.99 -15.05
N GLU A 137 -2.05 -4.58 -16.17
CA GLU A 137 -1.81 -5.44 -17.32
C GLU A 137 -0.80 -6.55 -17.02
N ARG A 138 0.30 -6.21 -16.36
CA ARG A 138 1.46 -7.11 -16.17
C ARG A 138 1.34 -8.00 -14.94
N ILE A 139 0.52 -7.61 -13.95
CA ILE A 139 0.33 -8.32 -12.70
C ILE A 139 -1.18 -8.56 -12.50
N PRO A 140 -1.75 -9.62 -13.12
CA PRO A 140 -3.18 -9.93 -12.96
C PRO A 140 -3.54 -10.16 -11.49
N GLY A 141 -4.67 -9.58 -11.04
CA GLY A 141 -5.13 -9.67 -9.64
C GLY A 141 -4.37 -8.75 -8.68
N ILE A 142 -3.64 -7.75 -9.19
CA ILE A 142 -2.93 -6.81 -8.34
C ILE A 142 -3.90 -5.96 -7.53
N THR A 143 -3.58 -5.79 -6.25
CA THR A 143 -4.18 -4.79 -5.36
C THR A 143 -3.29 -3.57 -5.32
N ILE A 144 -3.86 -2.40 -5.56
CA ILE A 144 -3.14 -1.13 -5.48
C ILE A 144 -3.67 -0.35 -4.29
N ARG A 145 -2.80 -0.16 -3.31
CA ARG A 145 -3.01 0.74 -2.18
C ARG A 145 -2.33 2.07 -2.45
N THR A 146 -3.02 3.14 -2.13
CA THR A 146 -2.46 4.48 -2.27
C THR A 146 -2.78 5.38 -1.08
N THR A 147 -2.22 6.58 -1.09
CA THR A 147 -2.46 7.61 -0.08
C THR A 147 -2.59 8.95 -0.77
N PHE A 148 -3.56 9.76 -0.33
CA PHE A 148 -3.78 11.13 -0.80
C PHE A 148 -3.68 12.14 0.33
N ILE A 149 -3.30 13.37 -0.01
CA ILE A 149 -3.30 14.53 0.90
C ILE A 149 -4.26 15.56 0.31
N VAL A 150 -5.26 15.95 1.11
CA VAL A 150 -6.20 17.03 0.78
C VAL A 150 -5.89 18.28 1.59
N GLY A 151 -6.20 19.44 1.06
CA GLY A 151 -5.97 20.72 1.72
C GLY A 151 -4.51 21.13 1.78
N PHE A 152 -3.70 20.67 0.81
CA PHE A 152 -2.33 21.16 0.63
C PHE A 152 -2.34 22.68 0.33
N PRO A 153 -1.36 23.47 0.79
CA PRO A 153 -1.33 24.90 0.55
C PRO A 153 -1.54 25.27 -0.93
N GLY A 154 -2.55 26.08 -1.19
CA GLY A 154 -2.93 26.51 -2.53
C GLY A 154 -3.76 25.55 -3.36
N GLU A 155 -4.24 24.46 -2.78
CA GLU A 155 -5.20 23.55 -3.43
C GLU A 155 -6.51 24.27 -3.71
N THR A 156 -6.95 24.29 -4.97
CA THR A 156 -8.21 24.89 -5.40
C THR A 156 -9.33 23.84 -5.47
N ASP A 157 -10.57 24.28 -5.68
CA ASP A 157 -11.69 23.37 -5.88
C ASP A 157 -11.56 22.57 -7.19
N GLU A 158 -10.92 23.16 -8.21
CA GLU A 158 -10.61 22.49 -9.47
C GLU A 158 -9.58 21.38 -9.27
N ASP A 159 -8.52 21.62 -8.48
CA ASP A 159 -7.53 20.57 -8.14
C ASP A 159 -8.17 19.41 -7.38
N PHE A 160 -9.06 19.72 -6.43
CA PHE A 160 -9.78 18.71 -5.69
C PHE A 160 -10.74 17.91 -6.59
N ALA A 161 -11.44 18.59 -7.51
CA ALA A 161 -12.29 17.91 -8.49
C ALA A 161 -11.48 16.99 -9.43
N GLU A 162 -10.26 17.39 -9.82
CA GLU A 162 -9.33 16.51 -10.57
C GLU A 162 -8.94 15.26 -9.76
N LEU A 163 -8.71 15.41 -8.45
CA LEU A 163 -8.40 14.29 -7.57
C LEU A 163 -9.57 13.33 -7.45
N MET A 164 -10.79 13.85 -7.25
CA MET A 164 -12.02 13.05 -7.18
C MET A 164 -12.23 12.24 -8.48
N ASP A 165 -12.13 12.90 -9.65
CA ASP A 165 -12.22 12.25 -10.97
C ASP A 165 -11.16 11.16 -11.17
N PHE A 166 -9.94 11.40 -10.69
CA PHE A 166 -8.86 10.43 -10.76
C PHE A 166 -9.14 9.20 -9.89
N VAL A 167 -9.57 9.37 -8.65
CA VAL A 167 -9.89 8.26 -7.73
C VAL A 167 -11.07 7.43 -8.26
N GLU A 168 -12.12 8.08 -8.74
CA GLU A 168 -13.29 7.41 -9.34
C GLU A 168 -12.88 6.55 -10.55
N LYS A 169 -12.03 7.08 -11.44
CA LYS A 169 -11.56 6.38 -12.64
C LYS A 169 -10.59 5.25 -12.33
N GLN A 170 -9.68 5.46 -11.38
CA GLN A 170 -8.65 4.48 -11.06
C GLN A 170 -9.16 3.33 -10.19
N ARG A 171 -10.23 3.53 -9.41
CA ARG A 171 -10.84 2.47 -8.57
C ARG A 171 -9.77 1.72 -7.77
N PHE A 172 -9.12 2.43 -6.85
CA PHE A 172 -8.13 1.81 -5.97
C PHE A 172 -8.83 0.84 -5.01
N GLU A 173 -8.24 -0.32 -4.81
CA GLU A 173 -8.73 -1.30 -3.83
C GLU A 173 -8.67 -0.72 -2.42
N ASN A 174 -7.54 -0.07 -2.10
CA ASN A 174 -7.33 0.58 -0.81
C ASN A 174 -6.78 2.00 -1.01
N ALA A 175 -7.37 2.98 -0.36
CA ALA A 175 -6.80 4.33 -0.32
C ALA A 175 -7.01 5.01 1.03
N GLY A 176 -5.92 5.55 1.57
CA GLY A 176 -5.96 6.42 2.74
C GLY A 176 -5.96 7.90 2.32
N VAL A 177 -6.72 8.72 3.03
CA VAL A 177 -6.73 10.17 2.84
C VAL A 177 -6.24 10.85 4.11
N PHE A 178 -5.37 11.83 3.97
CA PHE A 178 -4.90 12.67 5.07
C PHE A 178 -5.21 14.14 4.79
N GLN A 179 -5.64 14.85 5.80
CA GLN A 179 -5.64 16.30 5.77
C GLN A 179 -4.19 16.80 5.88
N TYR A 180 -3.81 17.76 5.05
CA TYR A 180 -2.49 18.35 5.16
C TYR A 180 -2.26 18.94 6.55
N SER A 181 -1.17 18.52 7.21
CA SER A 181 -0.68 19.07 8.48
C SER A 181 0.46 20.05 8.21
N GLN A 182 0.36 21.23 8.79
CA GLN A 182 1.38 22.27 8.66
C GLN A 182 2.56 21.96 9.60
N GLU A 183 3.63 21.38 9.07
CA GLU A 183 4.82 20.99 9.82
C GLU A 183 5.89 22.09 9.79
N GLU A 184 6.36 22.50 10.97
CA GLU A 184 7.44 23.46 11.11
C GLU A 184 8.73 22.93 10.46
N GLY A 185 9.44 23.81 9.75
CA GLY A 185 10.69 23.45 9.07
C GLY A 185 10.51 22.82 7.69
N THR A 186 9.27 22.57 7.24
CA THR A 186 9.00 22.14 5.87
C THR A 186 8.75 23.33 4.92
N VAL A 187 8.99 23.13 3.63
CA VAL A 187 8.71 24.17 2.62
C VAL A 187 7.22 24.48 2.58
N ALA A 188 6.36 23.48 2.58
CA ALA A 188 4.91 23.67 2.55
C ALA A 188 4.39 24.32 3.84
N GLY A 189 5.04 24.07 4.98
CA GLY A 189 4.70 24.72 6.25
C GLY A 189 4.91 26.24 6.25
N ALA A 190 5.82 26.74 5.41
CA ALA A 190 6.12 28.16 5.25
C ALA A 190 5.30 28.84 4.14
N MET A 191 4.47 28.14 3.38
CA MET A 191 3.62 28.71 2.35
C MET A 191 2.51 29.58 2.96
N GLU A 192 2.21 30.73 2.32
CA GLU A 192 1.22 31.70 2.83
C GLU A 192 -0.24 31.27 2.56
N ASN A 193 -0.47 30.47 1.51
CA ASN A 193 -1.80 30.08 1.03
C ASN A 193 -2.31 28.79 1.69
N GLN A 194 -2.23 28.73 3.02
CA GLN A 194 -2.77 27.63 3.81
C GLN A 194 -4.29 27.52 3.64
N ILE A 195 -4.78 26.29 3.59
CA ILE A 195 -6.21 26.00 3.44
C ILE A 195 -6.87 25.97 4.82
N GLU A 196 -8.07 26.53 4.92
CA GLU A 196 -8.84 26.57 6.16
C GLU A 196 -9.18 25.14 6.65
N PRO A 197 -9.15 24.89 7.96
CA PRO A 197 -9.40 23.55 8.52
C PRO A 197 -10.73 22.93 8.07
N GLU A 198 -11.80 23.73 8.03
CA GLU A 198 -13.12 23.27 7.60
C GLU A 198 -13.13 22.77 6.13
N VAL A 199 -12.39 23.45 5.25
CA VAL A 199 -12.25 23.02 3.85
C VAL A 199 -11.49 21.69 3.76
N LYS A 200 -10.40 21.52 4.55
CA LYS A 200 -9.65 20.25 4.61
C LYS A 200 -10.52 19.11 5.09
N GLU A 201 -11.30 19.34 6.14
CA GLU A 201 -12.22 18.36 6.72
C GLU A 201 -13.30 17.94 5.71
N ASN A 202 -13.91 18.89 5.02
CA ASN A 202 -14.93 18.61 4.00
C ASN A 202 -14.35 17.78 2.86
N ARG A 203 -13.20 18.18 2.29
CA ARG A 203 -12.52 17.43 1.22
C ARG A 203 -12.10 16.02 1.66
N TYR A 204 -11.64 15.89 2.90
CA TYR A 204 -11.33 14.58 3.48
C TYR A 204 -12.56 13.67 3.51
N HIS A 205 -13.70 14.17 4.01
CA HIS A 205 -14.92 13.37 4.10
C HIS A 205 -15.49 13.02 2.72
N GLU A 206 -15.46 13.96 1.77
CA GLU A 206 -15.92 13.71 0.39
C GLU A 206 -15.08 12.64 -0.31
N LEU A 207 -13.77 12.73 -0.23
CA LEU A 207 -12.88 11.76 -0.88
C LEU A 207 -12.94 10.40 -0.19
N MET A 208 -13.03 10.36 1.15
CA MET A 208 -13.21 9.11 1.89
C MET A 208 -14.55 8.44 1.59
N ALA A 209 -15.62 9.22 1.42
CA ALA A 209 -16.93 8.67 1.05
C ALA A 209 -16.91 8.06 -0.36
N LEU A 210 -16.25 8.71 -1.32
CA LEU A 210 -16.05 8.15 -2.66
C LEU A 210 -15.26 6.84 -2.59
N GLN A 211 -14.14 6.83 -1.89
CA GLN A 211 -13.30 5.63 -1.76
C GLN A 211 -14.02 4.50 -1.04
N ALA A 212 -14.81 4.79 -0.01
CA ALA A 212 -15.60 3.80 0.71
C ALA A 212 -16.59 3.07 -0.22
N GLY A 213 -17.27 3.82 -1.11
CA GLY A 213 -18.13 3.22 -2.12
C GLY A 213 -17.37 2.32 -3.12
N ILE A 214 -16.20 2.77 -3.57
CA ILE A 214 -15.35 1.98 -4.48
C ILE A 214 -14.87 0.68 -3.81
N SER A 215 -14.41 0.77 -2.54
CA SER A 215 -13.95 -0.41 -1.80
C SER A 215 -15.09 -1.43 -1.60
N GLU A 216 -16.30 -0.95 -1.25
CA GLU A 216 -17.46 -1.81 -1.11
C GLU A 216 -17.82 -2.53 -2.43
N GLU A 217 -17.86 -1.82 -3.55
CA GLU A 217 -18.10 -2.41 -4.87
C GLU A 217 -17.06 -3.49 -5.20
N ILE A 218 -15.77 -3.21 -4.97
CA ILE A 218 -14.68 -4.16 -5.22
C ILE A 218 -14.80 -5.40 -4.32
N HIS A 219 -15.14 -5.24 -3.04
CA HIS A 219 -15.34 -6.37 -2.14
C HIS A 219 -16.56 -7.21 -2.55
N GLN A 220 -17.64 -6.59 -3.04
CA GLN A 220 -18.80 -7.31 -3.58
C GLN A 220 -18.47 -8.05 -4.88
N GLU A 221 -17.62 -7.48 -5.75
CA GLU A 221 -17.13 -8.15 -6.96
C GLU A 221 -16.32 -9.43 -6.66
N ARG A 222 -15.79 -9.58 -5.42
CA ARG A 222 -15.06 -10.76 -4.95
C ARG A 222 -15.94 -11.86 -4.33
N GLU A 223 -17.24 -11.66 -4.21
CA GLU A 223 -18.15 -12.70 -3.73
C GLU A 223 -18.04 -13.95 -4.62
N ASP A 224 -18.05 -15.13 -4.01
CA ASP A 224 -17.74 -16.44 -4.60
C ASP A 224 -16.25 -16.67 -4.98
N GLU A 225 -15.34 -15.70 -4.81
CA GLU A 225 -13.91 -15.89 -5.01
C GLU A 225 -13.31 -16.77 -3.91
N GLU A 226 -12.38 -17.64 -4.29
CA GLU A 226 -11.60 -18.44 -3.35
C GLU A 226 -10.22 -17.81 -3.13
N LEU A 227 -9.89 -17.53 -1.86
CA LEU A 227 -8.64 -16.88 -1.46
C LEU A 227 -7.89 -17.70 -0.42
N ASP A 228 -6.57 -17.59 -0.43
CA ASP A 228 -5.74 -18.01 0.69
C ASP A 228 -5.71 -16.89 1.74
N VAL A 229 -5.94 -17.26 2.99
CA VAL A 229 -6.04 -16.33 4.12
C VAL A 229 -5.11 -16.79 5.23
N ILE A 230 -4.35 -15.86 5.81
CA ILE A 230 -3.62 -16.07 7.06
C ILE A 230 -4.53 -15.70 8.23
N VAL A 231 -4.67 -16.61 9.19
CA VAL A 231 -5.44 -16.37 10.42
C VAL A 231 -4.59 -15.52 11.37
N GLU A 232 -5.11 -14.35 11.77
CA GLU A 232 -4.41 -13.42 12.66
C GLU A 232 -4.98 -13.41 14.09
N GLY A 233 -6.21 -13.86 14.24
CA GLY A 233 -6.88 -13.89 15.55
C GLY A 233 -8.29 -14.44 15.47
N PHE A 234 -9.05 -14.11 16.51
CA PHE A 234 -10.46 -14.44 16.64
C PHE A 234 -11.23 -13.21 17.11
N ASP A 235 -12.49 -13.14 16.70
CA ASP A 235 -13.36 -12.06 17.17
C ASP A 235 -13.58 -12.16 18.69
N GLU A 236 -13.50 -11.02 19.38
CA GLU A 236 -13.60 -10.98 20.85
C GLU A 236 -15.00 -11.35 21.37
N GLU A 237 -16.04 -11.03 20.60
CA GLU A 237 -17.43 -11.30 20.97
C GLU A 237 -17.90 -12.68 20.52
N ASN A 238 -17.32 -13.20 19.42
CA ASN A 238 -17.65 -14.51 18.86
C ASN A 238 -16.40 -15.33 18.54
N PRO A 239 -15.83 -16.08 19.48
CA PRO A 239 -14.61 -16.89 19.26
C PRO A 239 -14.75 -17.99 18.20
N ALA A 240 -15.95 -18.28 17.68
CA ALA A 240 -16.11 -19.19 16.54
C ALA A 240 -15.82 -18.51 15.19
N LEU A 241 -15.61 -17.19 15.19
CA LEU A 241 -15.30 -16.38 14.04
C LEU A 241 -13.80 -16.07 14.05
N ALA A 242 -13.04 -16.64 13.12
CA ALA A 242 -11.64 -16.28 12.97
C ALA A 242 -11.51 -14.97 12.16
N VAL A 243 -10.51 -14.20 12.49
CA VAL A 243 -10.13 -12.96 11.78
C VAL A 243 -8.84 -13.23 11.04
N GLY A 244 -8.81 -12.93 9.76
CA GLY A 244 -7.63 -13.10 8.93
C GLY A 244 -7.58 -12.08 7.81
N ARG A 245 -6.62 -12.22 6.93
CA ARG A 245 -6.46 -11.41 5.72
C ARG A 245 -5.86 -12.22 4.59
N SER A 246 -6.17 -11.82 3.40
CA SER A 246 -5.55 -12.36 2.17
C SER A 246 -4.31 -11.54 1.77
N TYR A 247 -3.77 -11.80 0.59
CA TYR A 247 -2.71 -10.94 0.06
C TYR A 247 -3.20 -9.53 -0.31
N HIS A 248 -4.50 -9.33 -0.39
CA HIS A 248 -5.11 -8.04 -0.74
C HIS A 248 -5.10 -7.02 0.41
N GLU A 249 -4.90 -7.47 1.64
CA GLU A 249 -4.93 -6.63 2.84
C GLU A 249 -3.54 -6.61 3.51
N ALA A 250 -3.02 -5.42 3.80
CA ALA A 250 -1.85 -5.25 4.65
C ALA A 250 -2.26 -5.29 6.14
N PRO A 251 -1.46 -5.90 7.01
CA PRO A 251 -1.79 -6.03 8.44
C PRO A 251 -1.91 -4.66 9.10
N ASP A 252 -2.90 -4.52 9.98
CA ASP A 252 -3.20 -3.33 10.80
C ASP A 252 -3.55 -2.04 10.00
N ILE A 253 -3.63 -2.11 8.68
CA ILE A 253 -3.82 -0.93 7.83
C ILE A 253 -5.09 -1.04 6.98
N ASP A 254 -5.28 -2.20 6.36
CA ASP A 254 -6.42 -2.48 5.49
C ASP A 254 -7.49 -3.30 6.25
N GLY A 255 -8.52 -3.75 5.56
CA GLY A 255 -9.62 -4.49 6.15
C GLY A 255 -9.29 -5.92 6.57
N ASN A 256 -10.30 -6.61 7.10
CA ASN A 256 -10.21 -7.98 7.59
C ASN A 256 -11.18 -8.92 6.85
N ILE A 257 -10.85 -10.21 6.88
CA ILE A 257 -11.73 -11.29 6.45
C ILE A 257 -12.18 -12.06 7.69
N PHE A 258 -13.50 -12.11 7.94
CA PHE A 258 -14.11 -12.88 9.01
C PHE A 258 -14.48 -14.26 8.48
N ILE A 259 -13.91 -15.31 9.07
CA ILE A 259 -14.10 -16.70 8.63
C ILE A 259 -15.08 -17.39 9.57
N GLU A 260 -16.22 -17.83 9.03
CA GLU A 260 -17.25 -18.50 9.81
C GLU A 260 -16.86 -19.95 10.18
N ASN A 261 -17.38 -20.44 11.31
CA ASN A 261 -17.18 -21.80 11.80
C ASN A 261 -15.71 -22.20 11.95
N ALA A 262 -14.87 -21.29 12.37
CA ALA A 262 -13.41 -21.38 12.34
C ALA A 262 -12.75 -21.59 13.72
N ALA A 263 -13.51 -22.02 14.75
CA ALA A 263 -13.03 -22.15 16.14
C ALA A 263 -11.84 -23.14 16.33
N GLU A 264 -11.60 -24.03 15.37
CA GLU A 264 -10.50 -25.02 15.43
C GLU A 264 -9.21 -24.53 14.75
N LEU A 265 -9.22 -23.34 14.15
CA LEU A 265 -8.05 -22.77 13.49
C LEU A 265 -7.02 -22.25 14.50
N GLU A 266 -5.79 -22.11 14.06
CA GLU A 266 -4.69 -21.55 14.85
C GLU A 266 -4.18 -20.24 14.23
N VAL A 267 -3.76 -19.30 15.07
CA VAL A 267 -3.14 -18.05 14.61
C VAL A 267 -1.85 -18.36 13.83
N GLY A 268 -1.70 -17.76 12.67
CA GLY A 268 -0.61 -18.00 11.72
C GLY A 268 -0.86 -19.17 10.76
N GLN A 269 -2.01 -19.86 10.86
CA GLN A 269 -2.41 -20.88 9.91
C GLN A 269 -2.84 -20.24 8.59
N MET A 270 -2.40 -20.82 7.47
CA MET A 270 -2.91 -20.50 6.13
C MET A 270 -4.09 -21.41 5.82
N VAL A 271 -5.20 -20.82 5.39
CA VAL A 271 -6.43 -21.54 5.05
C VAL A 271 -6.99 -21.07 3.72
N ARG A 272 -7.68 -21.94 3.00
CA ARG A 272 -8.44 -21.60 1.80
C ARG A 272 -9.87 -21.28 2.19
N VAL A 273 -10.35 -20.10 1.76
CA VAL A 273 -11.72 -19.65 2.04
C VAL A 273 -12.43 -19.24 0.76
N ARG A 274 -13.76 -19.25 0.80
CA ARG A 274 -14.62 -18.66 -0.21
C ARG A 274 -15.30 -17.42 0.39
N ILE A 275 -15.23 -16.30 -0.31
CA ILE A 275 -15.88 -15.06 0.11
C ILE A 275 -17.40 -15.22 -0.06
N LEU A 276 -18.14 -14.97 1.00
CA LEU A 276 -19.61 -15.03 1.02
C LEU A 276 -20.23 -13.66 0.82
N GLN A 277 -19.61 -12.62 1.39
CA GLN A 277 -20.14 -11.27 1.35
C GLN A 277 -19.04 -10.23 1.52
N GLY A 278 -19.09 -9.17 0.70
CA GLY A 278 -18.20 -8.01 0.77
C GLY A 278 -18.91 -6.79 1.38
N PHE A 279 -18.19 -6.08 2.25
CA PHE A 279 -18.59 -4.82 2.86
C PHE A 279 -17.55 -3.74 2.55
N THR A 280 -17.72 -2.53 3.05
CA THR A 280 -16.84 -1.40 2.77
C THR A 280 -15.36 -1.68 3.09
N TYR A 281 -15.08 -2.28 4.26
CA TYR A 281 -13.70 -2.57 4.72
C TYR A 281 -13.49 -4.00 5.17
N GLU A 282 -14.49 -4.85 5.10
CA GLU A 282 -14.47 -6.19 5.64
C GLU A 282 -15.12 -7.16 4.67
N MET A 283 -14.75 -8.42 4.74
CA MET A 283 -15.39 -9.51 4.01
C MET A 283 -15.73 -10.65 4.98
N VAL A 284 -16.80 -11.38 4.67
CA VAL A 284 -17.16 -12.61 5.37
C VAL A 284 -16.90 -13.79 4.47
N ALA A 285 -16.35 -14.86 5.01
CA ALA A 285 -15.93 -16.05 4.27
C ALA A 285 -16.25 -17.34 5.00
N GLU A 286 -16.26 -18.45 4.27
CA GLU A 286 -16.32 -19.82 4.80
C GLU A 286 -15.10 -20.62 4.38
N LEU A 287 -14.76 -21.67 5.15
CA LEU A 287 -13.70 -22.61 4.77
C LEU A 287 -14.12 -23.47 3.56
N VAL A 288 -13.19 -23.69 2.62
CA VAL A 288 -13.39 -24.54 1.44
C VAL A 288 -12.87 -25.95 1.69
#